data_06f97d1b8b221d0d1eceda3cc0ab3359
#
_entry.id   06f97d1b8b221d0d1eceda3cc0ab3359
#
_cell.length_a   1.000
_cell.length_b   1.000
_cell.length_c   1.000
_cell.angle_alpha   90.00
_cell.angle_beta   90.00
_cell.angle_gamma   90.00
#
_symmetry.space_group_name_H-M   'P 1'
#
loop_
_entity.id
_entity.type
_entity.pdbx_description
1 polymer ?
#
loop_
_entity_poly.entity_id
_entity_poly.type
_entity_poly.pdbx_seq_one_letter_code
_entity_poly.pdbx_strand_id
1 'polypeptide(L)'
;MPEAMTLNASGRIARFSCGFAPEHLGRAHLRQVGRAVVDTVGVALAGRAEPVSEVVWRYVAGRSGCAGGAAAWGRGAALPVEDAALYNGVVGHVLDFDDVTSPLRGHPSIVLLPPLLALAQARDVDGGRLASAYVVGFEVMVRLARAMVQDHYAKGWHATTTLGGIGATVACCHLLGLSEAMTVNAIGLAVAQASGSRINFGSMAKSFQAGHCGAGAVRAALLAELGADGAPDALDGAEGFNHLYGKGEDLAQVLSDLGRPDLELDRSGIEIKKYPMCYAAHRCIDGMLDLRDEHGLRADAVSAIHVTSNHRGMVPLIHDRPQTGLEGKFSMQYAMAAALLDGHVRLSSFTDEAVRRPAVQSLMRKVTRAEAEGAPTPRWNRLDITLASGAVLQKEIRQLRGSSACPLSDEELRAKWRDCLRFAGAADDGDAFFEAAMGLGSMPVRDMMRRLPDLVTAPPGR
;
A
#
# COMPACT_ATOMS: atom_id res chain seq x y z
N MET A 1 10.62 10.71 46.34
CA MET A 1 9.78 10.76 45.14
C MET A 1 10.00 9.44 44.41
N PRO A 2 8.97 8.64 44.07
CA PRO A 2 9.22 7.47 43.25
C PRO A 2 9.82 7.91 41.92
N GLU A 3 10.92 7.27 41.52
CA GLU A 3 11.49 7.43 40.18
C GLU A 3 10.35 7.23 39.19
N ALA A 4 10.13 8.22 38.31
CA ALA A 4 9.20 8.07 37.19
C ALA A 4 9.68 6.86 36.39
N MET A 5 9.03 5.71 36.54
CA MET A 5 9.31 4.50 35.75
C MET A 5 9.31 4.90 34.29
N THR A 6 10.48 4.81 33.66
CA THR A 6 10.62 5.09 32.23
C THR A 6 9.76 4.09 31.48
N LEU A 7 8.74 4.55 30.74
CA LEU A 7 7.89 3.68 29.95
C LEU A 7 8.71 2.92 28.91
N ASN A 8 8.44 1.61 28.78
CA ASN A 8 8.91 0.80 27.67
C ASN A 8 8.26 1.20 26.35
N ALA A 9 8.67 0.61 25.25
CA ALA A 9 8.17 0.95 23.89
C ALA A 9 6.65 0.80 23.78
N SER A 10 6.08 -0.29 24.26
CA SER A 10 4.61 -0.53 24.24
C SER A 10 3.85 0.54 25.03
N GLY A 11 4.33 0.91 26.22
CA GLY A 11 3.70 1.94 27.06
C GLY A 11 3.77 3.35 26.42
N ARG A 12 4.88 3.70 25.76
CA ARG A 12 5.01 4.97 25.03
C ARG A 12 4.01 5.04 23.86
N ILE A 13 3.89 3.98 23.08
CA ILE A 13 2.95 3.87 21.97
C ILE A 13 1.50 3.94 22.48
N ALA A 14 1.17 3.22 23.54
CA ALA A 14 -0.17 3.22 24.12
C ALA A 14 -0.57 4.63 24.61
N ARG A 15 0.34 5.32 25.33
CA ARG A 15 0.12 6.70 25.79
C ARG A 15 -0.09 7.67 24.62
N PHE A 16 0.73 7.57 23.57
CA PHE A 16 0.54 8.35 22.35
C PHE A 16 -0.83 8.09 21.73
N SER A 17 -1.20 6.83 21.54
CA SER A 17 -2.50 6.43 20.98
C SER A 17 -3.67 7.00 21.77
N CYS A 18 -3.67 6.87 23.09
CA CYS A 18 -4.75 7.37 23.93
C CYS A 18 -4.81 8.92 24.01
N GLY A 19 -3.66 9.59 23.88
CA GLY A 19 -3.58 11.06 23.94
C GLY A 19 -3.79 11.75 22.60
N PHE A 20 -3.81 11.03 21.48
CA PHE A 20 -4.02 11.61 20.16
C PHE A 20 -5.52 11.77 19.89
N ALA A 21 -5.94 12.97 19.50
CA ALA A 21 -7.35 13.29 19.25
C ALA A 21 -7.58 13.74 17.79
N PRO A 22 -8.78 13.51 17.22
CA PRO A 22 -9.09 13.94 15.85
C PRO A 22 -8.85 15.43 15.60
N GLU A 23 -8.98 16.27 16.62
CA GLU A 23 -8.75 17.72 16.58
C GLU A 23 -7.30 18.11 16.31
N HIS A 24 -6.35 17.18 16.49
CA HIS A 24 -4.95 17.36 16.11
C HIS A 24 -4.75 17.32 14.58
N LEU A 25 -5.76 16.87 13.81
CA LEU A 25 -5.70 16.75 12.37
C LEU A 25 -6.24 18.01 11.68
N GLY A 26 -5.41 18.61 10.83
CA GLY A 26 -5.84 19.63 9.88
C GLY A 26 -6.49 19.02 8.64
N ARG A 27 -7.11 19.87 7.81
CA ARG A 27 -7.76 19.47 6.53
C ARG A 27 -6.81 18.72 5.59
N ALA A 28 -5.51 19.05 5.62
CA ALA A 28 -4.51 18.38 4.80
C ALA A 28 -4.37 16.89 5.18
N HIS A 29 -4.35 16.57 6.47
CA HIS A 29 -4.28 15.19 6.96
C HIS A 29 -5.54 14.39 6.56
N LEU A 30 -6.74 14.96 6.79
CA LEU A 30 -8.00 14.33 6.38
C LEU A 30 -8.00 14.03 4.89
N ARG A 31 -7.52 14.98 4.08
CA ARG A 31 -7.41 14.80 2.63
C ARG A 31 -6.41 13.70 2.26
N GLN A 32 -5.24 13.62 2.90
CA GLN A 32 -4.27 12.55 2.64
C GLN A 32 -4.87 11.17 2.97
N VAL A 33 -5.57 11.03 4.10
CA VAL A 33 -6.26 9.78 4.46
C VAL A 33 -7.38 9.46 3.47
N GLY A 34 -8.18 10.46 3.06
CA GLY A 34 -9.20 10.29 2.03
C GLY A 34 -8.62 9.78 0.70
N ARG A 35 -7.48 10.30 0.29
CA ARG A 35 -6.74 9.83 -0.90
C ARG A 35 -6.29 8.37 -0.75
N ALA A 36 -5.81 7.98 0.44
CA ALA A 36 -5.45 6.59 0.72
C ALA A 36 -6.68 5.67 0.68
N VAL A 37 -7.84 6.11 1.19
CA VAL A 37 -9.09 5.36 1.10
C VAL A 37 -9.50 5.14 -0.35
N VAL A 38 -9.51 6.19 -1.18
CA VAL A 38 -9.82 6.10 -2.62
C VAL A 38 -8.87 5.12 -3.32
N ASP A 39 -7.57 5.26 -3.06
CA ASP A 39 -6.55 4.41 -3.69
C ASP A 39 -6.73 2.94 -3.32
N THR A 40 -6.77 2.64 -2.02
CA THR A 40 -6.86 1.27 -1.51
C THR A 40 -8.14 0.57 -1.94
N VAL A 41 -9.28 1.26 -1.84
CA VAL A 41 -10.57 0.68 -2.23
C VAL A 41 -10.65 0.50 -3.75
N GLY A 42 -10.20 1.48 -4.54
CA GLY A 42 -10.18 1.36 -6.00
C GLY A 42 -9.35 0.18 -6.48
N VAL A 43 -8.14 0.03 -5.94
CA VAL A 43 -7.27 -1.12 -6.26
C VAL A 43 -7.90 -2.44 -5.82
N ALA A 44 -8.58 -2.47 -4.68
CA ALA A 44 -9.29 -3.67 -4.22
C ALA A 44 -10.43 -4.07 -5.15
N LEU A 45 -11.26 -3.13 -5.60
CA LEU A 45 -12.32 -3.41 -6.56
C LEU A 45 -11.75 -4.00 -7.86
N ALA A 46 -10.63 -3.46 -8.36
CA ALA A 46 -9.93 -3.99 -9.53
C ALA A 46 -9.36 -5.41 -9.28
N GLY A 47 -8.89 -5.69 -8.07
CA GLY A 47 -8.30 -6.98 -7.70
C GLY A 47 -9.30 -8.11 -7.40
N ARG A 48 -10.61 -7.82 -7.37
CA ARG A 48 -11.64 -8.78 -6.91
C ARG A 48 -11.71 -10.08 -7.71
N ALA A 49 -11.38 -10.03 -9.00
CA ALA A 49 -11.45 -11.17 -9.91
C ALA A 49 -10.13 -11.98 -10.01
N GLU A 50 -9.10 -11.56 -9.30
CA GLU A 50 -7.82 -12.28 -9.29
C GLU A 50 -7.98 -13.66 -8.61
N PRO A 51 -7.23 -14.68 -9.03
CA PRO A 51 -7.41 -16.05 -8.52
C PRO A 51 -7.36 -16.17 -6.99
N VAL A 52 -6.45 -15.47 -6.31
CA VAL A 52 -6.37 -15.50 -4.84
C VAL A 52 -7.60 -14.85 -4.19
N SER A 53 -8.15 -13.81 -4.81
CA SER A 53 -9.35 -13.13 -4.32
C SER A 53 -10.56 -14.05 -4.34
N GLU A 54 -10.68 -14.89 -5.38
CA GLU A 54 -11.71 -15.92 -5.47
C GLU A 54 -11.50 -17.06 -4.45
N VAL A 55 -10.25 -17.47 -4.23
CA VAL A 55 -9.93 -18.49 -3.22
C VAL A 55 -10.32 -18.00 -1.82
N VAL A 56 -9.91 -16.77 -1.46
CA VAL A 56 -10.22 -16.21 -0.14
C VAL A 56 -11.71 -15.90 -0.01
N TRP A 57 -12.37 -15.44 -1.08
CA TRP A 57 -13.83 -15.27 -1.06
C TRP A 57 -14.55 -16.57 -0.71
N ARG A 58 -14.25 -17.67 -1.40
CA ARG A 58 -14.83 -18.99 -1.10
C ARG A 58 -14.58 -19.45 0.33
N TYR A 59 -13.44 -19.10 0.89
CA TYR A 59 -13.11 -19.43 2.29
C TYR A 59 -13.97 -18.66 3.29
N VAL A 60 -14.29 -17.36 3.04
CA VAL A 60 -15.06 -16.53 3.98
C VAL A 60 -16.54 -16.44 3.67
N ALA A 61 -16.99 -16.74 2.44
CA ALA A 61 -18.37 -16.53 1.98
C ALA A 61 -19.43 -17.27 2.81
N GLY A 62 -19.08 -18.45 3.34
CA GLY A 62 -19.98 -19.22 4.23
C GLY A 62 -20.33 -18.53 5.53
N ARG A 63 -19.61 -17.46 5.89
CA ARG A 63 -19.83 -16.65 7.11
C ARG A 63 -20.44 -15.28 6.81
N SER A 64 -20.87 -15.05 5.56
CA SER A 64 -21.52 -13.82 5.13
C SER A 64 -22.94 -13.66 5.71
N GLY A 65 -23.46 -12.43 5.66
CA GLY A 65 -24.83 -12.14 6.11
C GLY A 65 -24.99 -11.96 7.62
N CYS A 66 -23.91 -11.84 8.39
CA CYS A 66 -23.97 -11.56 9.83
C CYS A 66 -24.49 -10.13 10.09
N ALA A 67 -25.35 -9.99 11.11
CA ALA A 67 -25.79 -8.68 11.58
C ALA A 67 -24.61 -7.88 12.14
N GLY A 68 -24.51 -6.58 11.80
CA GLY A 68 -23.41 -5.73 12.24
C GLY A 68 -22.08 -6.00 11.58
N GLY A 69 -22.05 -6.72 10.47
CA GLY A 69 -20.85 -7.00 9.68
C GLY A 69 -20.36 -5.79 8.87
N ALA A 70 -19.23 -5.97 8.19
CA ALA A 70 -18.60 -4.98 7.32
C ALA A 70 -18.62 -5.44 5.85
N ALA A 71 -18.61 -4.48 4.92
CA ALA A 71 -18.67 -4.76 3.50
C ALA A 71 -17.47 -5.58 3.01
N ALA A 72 -17.74 -6.66 2.29
CA ALA A 72 -16.78 -7.32 1.42
C ALA A 72 -16.72 -6.55 0.10
N TRP A 73 -15.63 -5.86 -0.14
CA TRP A 73 -15.52 -4.92 -1.26
C TRP A 73 -15.69 -5.62 -2.61
N GLY A 74 -16.63 -5.12 -3.39
CA GLY A 74 -16.96 -5.66 -4.70
C GLY A 74 -17.74 -7.00 -4.70
N ARG A 75 -18.32 -7.44 -3.55
CA ARG A 75 -19.09 -8.69 -3.44
C ARG A 75 -20.59 -8.49 -3.12
N GLY A 76 -21.00 -7.25 -2.82
CA GLY A 76 -22.39 -6.98 -2.43
C GLY A 76 -22.84 -7.74 -1.16
N ALA A 77 -21.93 -8.09 -0.28
CA ALA A 77 -22.16 -8.88 0.93
C ALA A 77 -21.44 -8.27 2.14
N ALA A 78 -21.97 -8.55 3.34
CA ALA A 78 -21.31 -8.23 4.60
C ALA A 78 -20.71 -9.50 5.22
N LEU A 79 -19.53 -9.35 5.82
CA LEU A 79 -18.79 -10.39 6.54
C LEU A 79 -18.60 -9.99 8.00
N PRO A 80 -18.31 -10.95 8.91
CA PRO A 80 -17.72 -10.62 10.21
C PRO A 80 -16.52 -9.70 10.03
N VAL A 81 -16.31 -8.77 10.97
CA VAL A 81 -15.28 -7.71 10.86
C VAL A 81 -13.90 -8.25 10.52
N GLU A 82 -13.50 -9.34 11.19
CA GLU A 82 -12.19 -9.98 10.96
C GLU A 82 -12.09 -10.58 9.53
N ASP A 83 -13.14 -11.26 9.09
CA ASP A 83 -13.21 -11.84 7.74
C ASP A 83 -13.25 -10.76 6.65
N ALA A 84 -13.93 -9.63 6.91
CA ALA A 84 -13.92 -8.48 6.01
C ALA A 84 -12.51 -7.87 5.92
N ALA A 85 -11.80 -7.72 7.03
CA ALA A 85 -10.42 -7.25 7.05
C ALA A 85 -9.49 -8.20 6.28
N LEU A 86 -9.64 -9.53 6.46
CA LEU A 86 -8.90 -10.55 5.72
C LEU A 86 -9.15 -10.41 4.21
N TYR A 87 -10.41 -10.49 3.79
CA TYR A 87 -10.77 -10.47 2.37
C TYR A 87 -10.35 -9.16 1.70
N ASN A 88 -10.73 -8.02 2.28
CA ASN A 88 -10.44 -6.70 1.74
C ASN A 88 -8.92 -6.42 1.67
N GLY A 89 -8.14 -6.88 2.66
CA GLY A 89 -6.69 -6.78 2.64
C GLY A 89 -6.04 -7.62 1.54
N VAL A 90 -6.57 -8.81 1.25
CA VAL A 90 -6.08 -9.65 0.13
C VAL A 90 -6.38 -9.00 -1.21
N VAL A 91 -7.62 -8.60 -1.45
CA VAL A 91 -8.01 -8.05 -2.76
C VAL A 91 -7.37 -6.70 -3.04
N GLY A 92 -7.10 -5.89 -2.01
CA GLY A 92 -6.43 -4.60 -2.18
C GLY A 92 -4.93 -4.71 -2.44
N HIS A 93 -4.29 -5.85 -2.09
CA HIS A 93 -2.84 -6.05 -2.29
C HIS A 93 -2.47 -6.90 -3.51
N VAL A 94 -3.42 -7.61 -4.10
CA VAL A 94 -3.14 -8.62 -5.13
C VAL A 94 -2.53 -8.05 -6.41
N LEU A 95 -2.89 -6.82 -6.77
CA LEU A 95 -2.41 -6.17 -7.99
C LEU A 95 -1.04 -5.48 -7.81
N ASP A 96 -0.51 -5.39 -6.59
CA ASP A 96 0.70 -4.62 -6.26
C ASP A 96 0.60 -3.15 -6.73
N PHE A 97 -0.61 -2.59 -6.70
CA PHE A 97 -0.92 -1.25 -7.18
C PHE A 97 -1.34 -0.29 -6.06
N ASP A 98 -1.48 -0.81 -4.85
CA ASP A 98 -1.69 -0.07 -3.61
C ASP A 98 -0.48 0.80 -3.24
N ASP A 99 -0.71 1.80 -2.41
CA ASP A 99 0.28 2.78 -2.02
C ASP A 99 1.49 2.16 -1.29
N VAL A 100 2.55 2.95 -1.20
CA VAL A 100 3.77 2.59 -0.47
C VAL A 100 4.23 3.76 0.40
N THR A 101 5.10 3.49 1.37
CA THR A 101 5.89 4.52 2.05
C THR A 101 7.34 4.06 2.17
N SER A 102 8.25 4.95 1.76
CA SER A 102 9.68 4.61 1.63
C SER A 102 10.34 4.16 2.94
N PRO A 103 10.07 4.77 4.12
CA PRO A 103 10.66 4.31 5.37
C PRO A 103 10.25 2.89 5.76
N LEU A 104 9.00 2.50 5.50
CA LEU A 104 8.51 1.14 5.79
C LEU A 104 9.07 0.11 4.79
N ARG A 105 9.47 0.54 3.59
CA ARG A 105 9.73 -0.36 2.45
C ARG A 105 8.55 -1.29 2.19
N GLY A 106 7.35 -0.79 2.33
CA GLY A 106 6.11 -1.56 2.32
C GLY A 106 4.89 -0.69 2.07
N HIS A 107 3.74 -1.30 2.20
CA HIS A 107 2.43 -0.78 1.81
C HIS A 107 1.61 -0.46 3.08
N PRO A 108 1.53 0.82 3.49
CA PRO A 108 0.91 1.17 4.78
C PRO A 108 -0.61 1.05 4.77
N SER A 109 -1.28 1.54 3.72
CA SER A 109 -2.74 1.66 3.73
C SER A 109 -3.43 0.31 3.65
N ILE A 110 -2.81 -0.69 3.00
CA ILE A 110 -3.43 -2.00 2.86
C ILE A 110 -3.53 -2.78 4.18
N VAL A 111 -2.68 -2.49 5.15
CA VAL A 111 -2.77 -3.11 6.47
C VAL A 111 -3.54 -2.26 7.47
N LEU A 112 -3.71 -0.96 7.20
CA LEU A 112 -4.48 -0.04 8.04
C LEU A 112 -5.96 0.02 7.66
N LEU A 113 -6.27 0.27 6.39
CA LEU A 113 -7.64 0.60 5.97
C LEU A 113 -8.62 -0.58 6.00
N PRO A 114 -8.28 -1.81 5.55
CA PRO A 114 -9.21 -2.92 5.66
C PRO A 114 -9.72 -3.18 7.07
N PRO A 115 -8.88 -3.30 8.11
CA PRO A 115 -9.36 -3.49 9.48
C PRO A 115 -10.06 -2.25 10.03
N LEU A 116 -9.57 -1.04 9.77
CA LEU A 116 -10.19 0.20 10.27
C LEU A 116 -11.57 0.44 9.65
N LEU A 117 -11.72 0.29 8.33
CA LEU A 117 -13.01 0.45 7.66
C LEU A 117 -14.00 -0.63 8.08
N ALA A 118 -13.55 -1.86 8.34
CA ALA A 118 -14.42 -2.91 8.84
C ALA A 118 -14.92 -2.62 10.27
N LEU A 119 -14.03 -2.25 11.18
CA LEU A 119 -14.39 -1.87 12.54
C LEU A 119 -15.27 -0.62 12.57
N ALA A 120 -14.94 0.41 11.77
CA ALA A 120 -15.69 1.66 11.72
C ALA A 120 -17.14 1.46 11.25
N GLN A 121 -17.36 0.56 10.28
CA GLN A 121 -18.72 0.17 9.86
C GLN A 121 -19.48 -0.54 10.98
N ALA A 122 -18.86 -1.47 11.69
CA ALA A 122 -19.49 -2.24 12.76
C ALA A 122 -19.79 -1.40 14.01
N ARG A 123 -18.96 -0.40 14.29
CA ARG A 123 -19.06 0.47 15.49
C ARG A 123 -19.65 1.85 15.20
N ASP A 124 -20.12 2.09 13.97
CA ASP A 124 -20.73 3.36 13.52
C ASP A 124 -19.83 4.60 13.75
N VAL A 125 -18.57 4.49 13.40
CA VAL A 125 -17.54 5.52 13.59
C VAL A 125 -17.54 6.49 12.41
N ASP A 126 -17.29 7.78 12.67
CA ASP A 126 -17.16 8.80 11.63
C ASP A 126 -15.78 8.84 10.96
N GLY A 127 -15.70 9.59 9.87
CA GLY A 127 -14.47 9.71 9.08
C GLY A 127 -13.34 10.44 9.81
N GLY A 128 -13.63 11.36 10.74
CA GLY A 128 -12.62 12.07 11.52
C GLY A 128 -11.89 11.14 12.47
N ARG A 129 -12.62 10.27 13.16
CA ARG A 129 -12.05 9.25 14.04
C ARG A 129 -11.32 8.16 13.25
N LEU A 130 -11.85 7.77 12.07
CA LEU A 130 -11.14 6.88 11.13
C LEU A 130 -9.78 7.47 10.74
N ALA A 131 -9.75 8.75 10.37
CA ALA A 131 -8.51 9.42 9.98
C ALA A 131 -7.50 9.51 11.12
N SER A 132 -7.98 9.81 12.34
CA SER A 132 -7.14 9.82 13.55
C SER A 132 -6.52 8.44 13.79
N ALA A 133 -7.29 7.37 13.70
CA ALA A 133 -6.80 6.01 13.86
C ALA A 133 -5.79 5.62 12.77
N TYR A 134 -6.04 6.01 11.53
CA TYR A 134 -5.09 5.79 10.42
C TYR A 134 -3.75 6.49 10.71
N VAL A 135 -3.77 7.76 11.11
CA VAL A 135 -2.55 8.54 11.41
C VAL A 135 -1.77 7.93 12.57
N VAL A 136 -2.45 7.53 13.64
CA VAL A 136 -1.82 6.85 14.79
C VAL A 136 -1.12 5.55 14.37
N GLY A 137 -1.77 4.72 13.57
CA GLY A 137 -1.15 3.48 13.08
C GLY A 137 -0.01 3.73 12.11
N PHE A 138 -0.14 4.72 11.22
CA PHE A 138 0.91 5.11 10.30
C PHE A 138 2.15 5.64 11.04
N GLU A 139 1.95 6.50 12.03
CA GLU A 139 3.02 7.02 12.90
C GLU A 139 3.80 5.88 13.56
N VAL A 140 3.10 4.95 14.22
CA VAL A 140 3.72 3.83 14.93
C VAL A 140 4.51 2.93 13.98
N MET A 141 3.92 2.49 12.85
CA MET A 141 4.62 1.57 11.94
C MET A 141 5.84 2.22 11.30
N VAL A 142 5.78 3.51 10.95
CA VAL A 142 6.89 4.21 10.32
C VAL A 142 8.03 4.48 11.31
N ARG A 143 7.71 4.81 12.57
CA ARG A 143 8.71 4.97 13.64
C ARG A 143 9.44 3.66 13.93
N LEU A 144 8.73 2.55 14.07
CA LEU A 144 9.33 1.23 14.21
C LEU A 144 10.20 0.88 12.98
N ALA A 145 9.72 1.19 11.79
CA ALA A 145 10.48 0.94 10.56
C ALA A 145 11.78 1.76 10.49
N ARG A 146 11.78 3.01 10.96
CA ARG A 146 13.01 3.82 11.00
C ARG A 146 14.11 3.19 11.84
N ALA A 147 13.76 2.52 12.93
CA ALA A 147 14.72 1.77 13.73
C ALA A 147 15.15 0.47 13.03
N MET A 148 14.20 -0.32 12.57
CA MET A 148 14.41 -1.75 12.33
C MET A 148 14.54 -2.14 10.86
N VAL A 149 13.96 -1.37 9.91
CA VAL A 149 13.65 -1.86 8.56
C VAL A 149 14.85 -2.36 7.76
N GLN A 150 16.05 -1.83 7.97
CA GLN A 150 17.23 -2.22 7.19
C GLN A 150 17.57 -3.70 7.42
N ASP A 151 17.74 -4.10 8.67
CA ASP A 151 18.10 -5.47 9.05
C ASP A 151 16.91 -6.41 8.94
N HIS A 152 15.74 -5.95 9.32
CA HIS A 152 14.46 -6.64 9.19
C HIS A 152 14.21 -7.09 7.74
N TYR A 153 14.32 -6.16 6.80
CA TYR A 153 14.13 -6.45 5.39
C TYR A 153 15.26 -7.33 4.82
N ALA A 154 16.51 -7.14 5.29
CA ALA A 154 17.63 -7.96 4.87
C ALA A 154 17.50 -9.42 5.34
N LYS A 155 16.94 -9.65 6.52
CA LYS A 155 16.62 -11.00 7.04
C LYS A 155 15.49 -11.71 6.26
N GLY A 156 14.80 -11.03 5.37
CA GLY A 156 13.73 -11.60 4.53
C GLY A 156 12.32 -11.38 5.06
N TRP A 157 12.12 -10.55 6.06
CA TRP A 157 10.79 -10.21 6.57
C TRP A 157 10.02 -9.29 5.61
N HIS A 158 8.71 -9.46 5.55
CA HIS A 158 7.79 -8.58 4.81
C HIS A 158 7.35 -7.44 5.73
N ALA A 159 8.05 -6.31 5.70
CA ALA A 159 7.82 -5.18 6.60
C ALA A 159 6.38 -4.66 6.60
N THR A 160 5.69 -4.73 5.45
CA THR A 160 4.24 -4.41 5.33
C THR A 160 3.42 -5.11 6.40
N THR A 161 3.70 -6.39 6.66
CA THR A 161 2.83 -7.22 7.51
C THR A 161 3.37 -7.38 8.93
N THR A 162 4.67 -7.38 9.12
CA THR A 162 5.28 -7.50 10.43
C THR A 162 5.22 -6.18 11.21
N LEU A 163 5.88 -5.14 10.71
CA LEU A 163 5.86 -3.79 11.32
C LEU A 163 4.48 -3.14 11.17
N GLY A 164 3.88 -3.29 9.96
CA GLY A 164 2.53 -2.78 9.70
C GLY A 164 1.47 -3.41 10.58
N GLY A 165 1.61 -4.68 10.97
CA GLY A 165 0.67 -5.37 11.86
C GLY A 165 0.60 -4.77 13.26
N ILE A 166 1.74 -4.33 13.79
CA ILE A 166 1.78 -3.61 15.07
C ILE A 166 1.08 -2.26 14.94
N GLY A 167 1.42 -1.48 13.90
CA GLY A 167 0.75 -0.20 13.63
C GLY A 167 -0.76 -0.35 13.42
N ALA A 168 -1.19 -1.36 12.66
CA ALA A 168 -2.60 -1.64 12.41
C ALA A 168 -3.36 -2.02 13.70
N THR A 169 -2.73 -2.78 14.59
CA THR A 169 -3.31 -3.13 15.89
C THR A 169 -3.51 -1.88 16.76
N VAL A 170 -2.49 -1.01 16.84
CA VAL A 170 -2.60 0.25 17.60
C VAL A 170 -3.67 1.17 16.98
N ALA A 171 -3.78 1.21 15.65
CA ALA A 171 -4.84 1.94 14.96
C ALA A 171 -6.23 1.41 15.33
N CYS A 172 -6.42 0.09 15.37
CA CYS A 172 -7.67 -0.53 15.80
C CYS A 172 -8.00 -0.20 17.27
N CYS A 173 -7.00 -0.26 18.16
CA CYS A 173 -7.17 0.14 19.57
C CYS A 173 -7.60 1.60 19.71
N HIS A 174 -6.95 2.49 18.95
CA HIS A 174 -7.31 3.92 18.91
C HIS A 174 -8.74 4.13 18.41
N LEU A 175 -9.12 3.48 17.30
CA LEU A 175 -10.48 3.55 16.75
C LEU A 175 -11.53 3.12 17.78
N LEU A 176 -11.26 2.06 18.52
CA LEU A 176 -12.15 1.52 19.56
C LEU A 176 -12.13 2.34 20.85
N GLY A 177 -11.15 3.23 21.06
CA GLY A 177 -11.00 4.01 22.31
C GLY A 177 -10.50 3.18 23.48
N LEU A 178 -9.66 2.19 23.23
CA LEU A 178 -9.12 1.34 24.28
C LEU A 178 -8.18 2.11 25.20
N SER A 179 -8.11 1.70 26.47
CA SER A 179 -7.20 2.28 27.46
C SER A 179 -5.72 2.00 27.13
N GLU A 180 -4.80 2.71 27.80
CA GLU A 180 -3.35 2.44 27.69
C GLU A 180 -3.03 0.97 28.01
N ALA A 181 -3.60 0.43 29.08
CA ALA A 181 -3.38 -0.96 29.47
C ALA A 181 -3.89 -1.96 28.43
N MET A 182 -5.08 -1.76 27.88
CA MET A 182 -5.63 -2.60 26.81
C MET A 182 -4.79 -2.49 25.55
N THR A 183 -4.30 -1.30 25.21
CA THR A 183 -3.44 -1.09 24.03
C THR A 183 -2.09 -1.81 24.19
N VAL A 184 -1.49 -1.78 25.38
CA VAL A 184 -0.27 -2.57 25.67
C VAL A 184 -0.53 -4.07 25.50
N ASN A 185 -1.64 -4.59 26.02
CA ASN A 185 -2.03 -5.99 25.85
C ASN A 185 -2.22 -6.34 24.38
N ALA A 186 -2.91 -5.49 23.61
CA ALA A 186 -3.11 -5.68 22.17
C ALA A 186 -1.78 -5.72 21.40
N ILE A 187 -0.79 -4.89 21.78
CA ILE A 187 0.56 -4.94 21.19
C ILE A 187 1.22 -6.30 21.45
N GLY A 188 1.11 -6.84 22.67
CA GLY A 188 1.61 -8.18 22.98
C GLY A 188 0.95 -9.27 22.13
N LEU A 189 -0.38 -9.19 21.96
CA LEU A 189 -1.14 -10.10 21.08
C LEU A 189 -0.77 -9.92 19.60
N ALA A 190 -0.45 -8.70 19.15
CA ALA A 190 0.02 -8.46 17.80
C ALA A 190 1.40 -9.07 17.55
N VAL A 191 2.31 -8.97 18.51
CA VAL A 191 3.63 -9.61 18.43
C VAL A 191 3.52 -11.12 18.32
N ALA A 192 2.61 -11.75 19.08
CA ALA A 192 2.34 -13.19 18.99
C ALA A 192 1.84 -13.64 17.60
N GLN A 193 1.28 -12.74 16.79
CA GLN A 193 0.76 -12.99 15.44
C GLN A 193 1.68 -12.46 14.33
N ALA A 194 2.75 -11.73 14.66
CA ALA A 194 3.61 -11.10 13.69
C ALA A 194 4.24 -12.14 12.74
N SER A 195 3.93 -12.02 11.45
CA SER A 195 4.37 -12.95 10.43
C SER A 195 4.47 -12.29 9.06
N GLY A 196 5.11 -12.98 8.13
CA GLY A 196 5.24 -12.55 6.75
C GLY A 196 6.68 -12.63 6.25
N SER A 197 6.88 -13.40 5.16
CA SER A 197 8.18 -13.62 4.56
C SER A 197 8.19 -13.21 3.09
N ARG A 198 9.28 -12.56 2.67
CA ARG A 198 9.51 -12.12 1.29
C ARG A 198 9.73 -13.29 0.32
N ILE A 199 9.98 -14.51 0.82
CA ILE A 199 10.05 -15.70 -0.04
C ILE A 199 8.73 -15.93 -0.81
N ASN A 200 7.62 -15.43 -0.28
CA ASN A 200 6.30 -15.53 -0.89
C ASN A 200 6.03 -14.47 -1.98
N PHE A 201 6.96 -13.57 -2.26
CA PHE A 201 6.78 -12.60 -3.33
C PHE A 201 6.68 -13.30 -4.68
N GLY A 202 5.68 -12.91 -5.50
CA GLY A 202 5.34 -13.59 -6.75
C GLY A 202 4.34 -14.74 -6.61
N SER A 203 3.90 -15.07 -5.38
CA SER A 203 2.86 -16.07 -5.12
C SER A 203 1.59 -15.42 -4.54
N MET A 204 0.48 -16.17 -4.52
CA MET A 204 -0.77 -15.77 -3.85
C MET A 204 -0.58 -15.44 -2.36
N ALA A 205 0.40 -16.06 -1.72
CA ALA A 205 0.68 -15.86 -0.32
C ALA A 205 1.17 -14.44 0.00
N LYS A 206 1.72 -13.68 -0.96
CA LYS A 206 2.08 -12.27 -0.74
C LYS A 206 0.86 -11.44 -0.33
N SER A 207 -0.22 -11.48 -1.10
CA SER A 207 -1.44 -10.73 -0.78
C SER A 207 -2.18 -11.30 0.42
N PHE A 208 -2.16 -12.62 0.60
CA PHE A 208 -2.69 -13.26 1.80
C PHE A 208 -2.05 -12.71 3.08
N GLN A 209 -0.73 -12.49 3.10
CA GLN A 209 -0.04 -11.93 4.27
C GLN A 209 -0.63 -10.56 4.68
N ALA A 210 -0.97 -9.68 3.74
CA ALA A 210 -1.57 -8.38 4.04
C ALA A 210 -2.97 -8.52 4.67
N GLY A 211 -3.83 -9.35 4.08
CA GLY A 211 -5.16 -9.63 4.64
C GLY A 211 -5.09 -10.30 6.01
N HIS A 212 -4.21 -11.29 6.18
CA HIS A 212 -3.97 -11.96 7.47
C HIS A 212 -3.52 -10.97 8.54
N CYS A 213 -2.62 -10.06 8.21
CA CYS A 213 -2.16 -9.00 9.09
C CYS A 213 -3.31 -8.10 9.56
N GLY A 214 -4.17 -7.62 8.64
CA GLY A 214 -5.34 -6.81 8.98
C GLY A 214 -6.35 -7.56 9.88
N ALA A 215 -6.62 -8.83 9.58
CA ALA A 215 -7.46 -9.69 10.42
C ALA A 215 -6.85 -9.90 11.81
N GLY A 216 -5.53 -10.10 11.88
CA GLY A 216 -4.79 -10.21 13.14
C GLY A 216 -4.87 -8.94 13.98
N ALA A 217 -4.83 -7.77 13.35
CA ALA A 217 -4.98 -6.48 14.05
C ALA A 217 -6.37 -6.32 14.68
N VAL A 218 -7.43 -6.67 13.94
CA VAL A 218 -8.81 -6.72 14.48
C VAL A 218 -8.89 -7.66 15.66
N ARG A 219 -8.38 -8.88 15.52
CA ARG A 219 -8.42 -9.92 16.56
C ARG A 219 -7.69 -9.46 17.82
N ALA A 220 -6.47 -8.94 17.69
CA ALA A 220 -5.68 -8.46 18.81
C ALA A 220 -6.40 -7.34 19.60
N ALA A 221 -6.96 -6.35 18.88
CA ALA A 221 -7.69 -5.26 19.52
C ALA A 221 -8.98 -5.72 20.21
N LEU A 222 -9.78 -6.58 19.58
CA LEU A 222 -11.02 -7.10 20.17
C LEU A 222 -10.75 -8.04 21.35
N LEU A 223 -9.71 -8.87 21.30
CA LEU A 223 -9.32 -9.71 22.44
C LEU A 223 -8.89 -8.88 23.64
N ALA A 224 -8.10 -7.82 23.40
CA ALA A 224 -7.70 -6.91 24.47
C ALA A 224 -8.90 -6.11 25.04
N GLU A 225 -9.87 -5.71 24.20
CA GLU A 225 -11.15 -5.11 24.62
C GLU A 225 -11.91 -6.05 25.57
N LEU A 226 -11.84 -7.36 25.34
CA LEU A 226 -12.48 -8.40 26.17
C LEU A 226 -11.65 -8.81 27.39
N GLY A 227 -10.45 -8.24 27.57
CA GLY A 227 -9.62 -8.47 28.76
C GLY A 227 -8.50 -9.50 28.58
N ALA A 228 -8.20 -9.93 27.34
CA ALA A 228 -7.01 -10.75 27.11
C ALA A 228 -5.74 -9.93 27.38
N ASP A 229 -4.75 -10.53 28.02
CA ASP A 229 -3.46 -9.93 28.33
C ASP A 229 -2.38 -10.29 27.29
N GLY A 230 -1.30 -9.51 27.31
CA GLY A 230 -0.10 -9.72 26.52
C GLY A 230 1.12 -9.21 27.30
N ALA A 231 2.30 -9.68 26.94
CA ALA A 231 3.53 -9.23 27.60
C ALA A 231 3.71 -7.71 27.44
N PRO A 232 3.90 -6.95 28.52
CA PRO A 232 4.00 -5.49 28.44
C PRO A 232 5.25 -5.01 27.72
N ASP A 233 6.31 -5.82 27.70
CA ASP A 233 7.59 -5.59 27.04
C ASP A 233 7.74 -6.35 25.72
N ALA A 234 6.63 -6.74 25.10
CA ALA A 234 6.60 -7.53 23.85
C ALA A 234 7.41 -6.91 22.70
N LEU A 235 7.59 -5.59 22.68
CA LEU A 235 8.38 -4.91 21.64
C LEU A 235 9.87 -4.89 21.93
N ASP A 236 10.28 -4.52 23.13
CA ASP A 236 11.66 -4.20 23.50
C ASP A 236 12.26 -5.10 24.60
N GLY A 237 11.51 -6.07 25.10
CA GLY A 237 12.04 -7.12 25.99
C GLY A 237 13.11 -7.99 25.31
N ALA A 238 13.91 -8.71 26.10
CA ALA A 238 15.04 -9.52 25.61
C ALA A 238 14.64 -10.58 24.58
N GLU A 239 13.42 -11.11 24.67
CA GLU A 239 12.82 -12.05 23.69
C GLU A 239 11.71 -11.37 22.88
N GLY A 240 11.67 -10.03 22.88
CA GLY A 240 10.67 -9.21 22.22
C GLY A 240 10.87 -9.07 20.71
N PHE A 241 9.89 -8.45 20.09
CA PHE A 241 9.84 -8.27 18.62
C PHE A 241 11.12 -7.66 18.04
N ASN A 242 11.65 -6.61 18.68
CA ASN A 242 12.82 -5.90 18.19
C ASN A 242 14.08 -6.79 18.15
N HIS A 243 14.27 -7.68 19.13
CA HIS A 243 15.38 -8.62 19.14
C HIS A 243 15.21 -9.75 18.12
N LEU A 244 14.00 -10.30 18.01
CA LEU A 244 13.72 -11.40 17.08
C LEU A 244 13.71 -10.96 15.62
N TYR A 245 13.14 -9.81 15.34
CA TYR A 245 12.90 -9.31 13.97
C TYR A 245 13.93 -8.25 13.53
N GLY A 246 14.58 -7.55 14.44
CA GLY A 246 15.63 -6.54 14.23
C GLY A 246 16.98 -6.98 14.77
N LYS A 247 17.69 -6.07 15.41
CA LYS A 247 18.98 -6.27 16.08
C LYS A 247 18.96 -5.81 17.55
N GLY A 248 17.79 -5.50 18.11
CA GLY A 248 17.68 -4.91 19.43
C GLY A 248 18.03 -3.42 19.44
N GLU A 249 17.55 -2.68 18.45
CA GLU A 249 17.73 -1.24 18.36
C GLU A 249 17.10 -0.50 19.55
N ASP A 250 17.62 0.68 19.89
CA ASP A 250 17.02 1.52 20.94
C ASP A 250 15.70 2.15 20.45
N LEU A 251 14.57 1.48 20.74
CA LEU A 251 13.25 1.98 20.39
C LEU A 251 12.89 3.24 21.20
N ALA A 252 13.46 3.48 22.37
CA ALA A 252 13.16 4.64 23.17
C ALA A 252 13.54 5.94 22.44
N GLN A 253 14.63 5.92 21.67
CA GLN A 253 15.07 7.08 20.89
C GLN A 253 14.06 7.41 19.77
N VAL A 254 13.65 6.44 18.95
CA VAL A 254 12.74 6.69 17.82
C VAL A 254 11.31 6.96 18.25
N LEU A 255 10.94 6.58 19.47
CA LEU A 255 9.63 6.84 20.08
C LEU A 255 9.62 8.04 21.02
N SER A 256 10.74 8.76 21.14
CA SER A 256 10.87 9.88 22.09
C SER A 256 10.02 11.09 21.73
N ASP A 257 9.72 11.26 20.43
CA ASP A 257 8.99 12.39 19.89
C ASP A 257 7.63 12.01 19.28
N LEU A 258 7.07 10.86 19.67
CA LEU A 258 5.68 10.52 19.35
C LEU A 258 4.71 11.62 19.82
N GLY A 259 3.77 11.99 18.97
CA GLY A 259 2.79 13.03 19.27
C GLY A 259 3.30 14.47 19.14
N ARG A 260 4.50 14.68 18.61
CA ARG A 260 5.00 16.02 18.27
C ARG A 260 4.36 16.54 16.96
N PRO A 261 4.43 17.88 16.71
CA PRO A 261 3.72 18.49 15.57
C PRO A 261 4.02 17.86 14.22
N ASP A 262 5.25 17.41 14.01
CA ASP A 262 5.68 16.81 12.74
C ASP A 262 5.36 15.31 12.70
N LEU A 263 4.17 14.97 12.25
CA LEU A 263 3.75 13.59 12.05
C LEU A 263 4.53 12.90 10.91
N GLU A 264 4.68 11.58 10.99
CA GLU A 264 5.28 10.81 9.88
C GLU A 264 4.48 10.92 8.59
N LEU A 265 3.18 11.17 8.68
CA LEU A 265 2.35 11.44 7.51
C LEU A 265 2.80 12.71 6.77
N ASP A 266 3.30 13.74 7.47
CA ASP A 266 3.85 14.97 6.88
C ASP A 266 5.30 14.78 6.42
N ARG A 267 6.12 14.08 7.20
CA ARG A 267 7.54 13.87 6.91
C ARG A 267 7.80 12.87 5.79
N SER A 268 7.08 11.74 5.82
CA SER A 268 7.30 10.61 4.91
C SER A 268 6.23 10.54 3.83
N GLY A 269 5.00 10.85 4.19
CA GLY A 269 3.86 10.83 3.31
C GLY A 269 3.47 9.43 2.81
N ILE A 270 2.44 9.42 2.01
CA ILE A 270 1.93 8.26 1.30
C ILE A 270 2.31 8.43 -0.17
N GLU A 271 2.89 7.40 -0.76
CA GLU A 271 3.31 7.37 -2.16
C GLU A 271 2.30 6.53 -2.96
N ILE A 272 1.39 7.19 -3.66
CA ILE A 272 0.35 6.52 -4.47
C ILE A 272 0.94 6.12 -5.81
N LYS A 273 0.95 4.81 -6.09
CA LYS A 273 1.46 4.29 -7.36
C LYS A 273 0.62 4.79 -8.54
N LYS A 274 1.27 5.42 -9.51
CA LYS A 274 0.63 5.87 -10.76
C LYS A 274 0.42 4.72 -11.75
N TYR A 275 1.31 3.72 -11.73
CA TYR A 275 1.31 2.60 -12.69
C TYR A 275 1.19 1.26 -11.95
N PRO A 276 0.39 0.29 -12.47
CA PRO A 276 0.13 -1.00 -11.82
C PRO A 276 1.26 -2.01 -12.03
N MET A 277 2.48 -1.63 -11.66
CA MET A 277 3.67 -2.45 -11.78
C MET A 277 4.72 -2.12 -10.72
N CYS A 278 5.85 -2.83 -10.76
CA CYS A 278 6.98 -2.62 -9.86
C CYS A 278 7.42 -1.15 -9.83
N TYR A 279 7.54 -0.59 -8.64
CA TYR A 279 7.84 0.82 -8.40
C TYR A 279 9.19 1.27 -9.00
N ALA A 280 10.13 0.33 -9.19
CA ALA A 280 11.43 0.60 -9.79
C ALA A 280 11.35 1.08 -11.27
N ALA A 281 10.24 0.79 -11.98
CA ALA A 281 10.06 1.21 -13.37
C ALA A 281 9.37 2.57 -13.52
N HIS A 282 8.72 3.09 -12.48
CA HIS A 282 7.80 4.24 -12.60
C HIS A 282 8.49 5.50 -13.14
N ARG A 283 9.72 5.84 -12.67
CA ARG A 283 10.47 7.00 -13.20
C ARG A 283 10.72 6.89 -14.70
N CYS A 284 11.05 5.67 -15.16
CA CYS A 284 11.30 5.45 -16.58
C CYS A 284 10.03 5.57 -17.41
N ILE A 285 8.89 5.15 -16.87
CA ILE A 285 7.58 5.34 -17.52
C ILE A 285 7.26 6.83 -17.62
N ASP A 286 7.42 7.59 -16.52
CA ASP A 286 7.24 9.05 -16.52
C ASP A 286 8.12 9.71 -17.60
N GLY A 287 9.42 9.36 -17.64
CA GLY A 287 10.36 9.90 -18.61
C GLY A 287 10.04 9.54 -20.06
N MET A 288 9.58 8.31 -20.32
CA MET A 288 9.18 7.86 -21.65
C MET A 288 7.93 8.59 -22.13
N LEU A 289 6.92 8.73 -21.27
CA LEU A 289 5.68 9.45 -21.60
C LEU A 289 5.96 10.93 -21.87
N ASP A 290 6.80 11.56 -21.04
CA ASP A 290 7.21 12.94 -21.26
C ASP A 290 7.91 13.12 -22.61
N LEU A 291 8.93 12.30 -22.92
CA LEU A 291 9.65 12.39 -24.21
C LEU A 291 8.73 12.11 -25.40
N ARG A 292 7.79 11.16 -25.22
CA ARG A 292 6.78 10.88 -26.24
C ARG A 292 5.92 12.11 -26.53
N ASP A 293 5.45 12.79 -25.50
CA ASP A 293 4.57 13.94 -25.64
C ASP A 293 5.34 15.20 -26.10
N GLU A 294 6.53 15.44 -25.54
CA GLU A 294 7.40 16.59 -25.89
C GLU A 294 7.87 16.56 -27.36
N HIS A 295 8.12 15.36 -27.91
CA HIS A 295 8.70 15.20 -29.25
C HIS A 295 7.76 14.54 -30.28
N GLY A 296 6.51 14.23 -29.90
CA GLY A 296 5.61 13.46 -30.76
C GLY A 296 6.19 12.10 -31.16
N LEU A 297 6.92 11.46 -30.21
CA LEU A 297 7.73 10.29 -30.49
C LEU A 297 6.88 9.07 -30.84
N ARG A 298 7.20 8.43 -31.96
CA ARG A 298 6.55 7.21 -32.46
C ARG A 298 7.51 6.03 -32.41
N ALA A 299 6.98 4.84 -32.15
CA ALA A 299 7.77 3.61 -32.02
C ALA A 299 8.56 3.22 -33.29
N ASP A 300 8.04 3.59 -34.48
CA ASP A 300 8.71 3.36 -35.78
C ASP A 300 9.93 4.26 -35.97
N ALA A 301 9.94 5.44 -35.36
CA ALA A 301 11.08 6.36 -35.39
C ALA A 301 12.22 5.99 -34.41
N VAL A 302 12.01 4.99 -33.53
CA VAL A 302 13.00 4.61 -32.50
C VAL A 302 13.81 3.41 -32.97
N SER A 303 15.15 3.55 -32.96
CA SER A 303 16.09 2.46 -33.23
C SER A 303 16.58 1.73 -31.98
N ALA A 304 16.80 2.46 -30.86
CA ALA A 304 17.21 1.88 -29.59
C ALA A 304 16.71 2.71 -28.38
N ILE A 305 16.53 2.06 -27.27
CA ILE A 305 16.22 2.66 -25.95
C ILE A 305 17.22 2.10 -24.95
N HIS A 306 17.94 2.97 -24.26
CA HIS A 306 18.84 2.58 -23.17
C HIS A 306 18.36 3.22 -21.87
N VAL A 307 18.21 2.37 -20.83
CA VAL A 307 17.80 2.78 -19.48
C VAL A 307 18.97 2.62 -18.54
N THR A 308 19.39 3.70 -17.90
CA THR A 308 20.38 3.68 -16.82
C THR A 308 19.69 4.00 -15.50
N SER A 309 19.99 3.24 -14.45
CA SER A 309 19.62 3.57 -13.06
C SER A 309 20.85 3.73 -12.18
N ASN A 310 20.69 4.31 -11.00
CA ASN A 310 21.72 4.20 -9.97
C ASN A 310 21.83 2.75 -9.46
N HIS A 311 22.93 2.46 -8.75
CA HIS A 311 23.25 1.12 -8.24
C HIS A 311 22.05 0.46 -7.54
N ARG A 312 21.77 -0.80 -7.89
CA ARG A 312 20.64 -1.61 -7.39
C ARG A 312 19.25 -0.96 -7.62
N GLY A 313 19.14 -0.07 -8.61
CA GLY A 313 17.88 0.62 -8.94
C GLY A 313 16.85 -0.27 -9.62
N MET A 314 17.28 -1.33 -10.27
CA MET A 314 16.43 -2.21 -11.10
C MET A 314 16.39 -3.67 -10.61
N VAL A 315 16.91 -3.99 -9.43
CA VAL A 315 16.97 -5.36 -8.88
C VAL A 315 15.64 -6.13 -8.96
N PRO A 316 14.45 -5.54 -8.68
CA PRO A 316 13.19 -6.29 -8.77
C PRO A 316 12.71 -6.54 -10.20
N LEU A 317 13.29 -5.90 -11.22
CA LEU A 317 12.84 -5.99 -12.61
C LEU A 317 13.60 -7.14 -13.29
N ILE A 318 13.14 -8.38 -13.07
CA ILE A 318 13.87 -9.61 -13.39
C ILE A 318 13.53 -10.19 -14.76
N HIS A 319 12.46 -9.73 -15.44
CA HIS A 319 12.03 -10.28 -16.71
C HIS A 319 12.44 -9.39 -17.89
N ASP A 320 13.32 -9.89 -18.76
CA ASP A 320 13.74 -9.16 -19.96
C ASP A 320 12.78 -9.34 -21.14
N ARG A 321 12.11 -10.50 -21.22
CA ARG A 321 11.17 -10.86 -22.29
C ARG A 321 9.91 -11.52 -21.73
N PRO A 322 9.07 -10.76 -21.04
CA PRO A 322 7.86 -11.30 -20.42
C PRO A 322 6.89 -11.86 -21.48
N GLN A 323 6.18 -12.91 -21.09
CA GLN A 323 5.16 -13.60 -21.89
C GLN A 323 3.78 -13.50 -21.21
N THR A 324 3.73 -13.10 -19.95
CA THR A 324 2.48 -12.95 -19.18
C THR A 324 2.37 -11.54 -18.62
N GLY A 325 1.15 -11.13 -18.30
CA GLY A 325 0.89 -9.86 -17.64
C GLY A 325 1.65 -9.73 -16.30
N LEU A 326 1.72 -10.82 -15.53
CA LEU A 326 2.45 -10.84 -14.26
C LEU A 326 3.96 -10.61 -14.46
N GLU A 327 4.59 -11.28 -15.42
CA GLU A 327 5.99 -11.05 -15.76
C GLU A 327 6.22 -9.61 -16.25
N GLY A 328 5.26 -9.06 -17.02
CA GLY A 328 5.27 -7.67 -17.50
C GLY A 328 5.39 -6.65 -16.37
N LYS A 329 4.78 -6.89 -15.22
CA LYS A 329 4.87 -6.01 -14.04
C LYS A 329 6.29 -5.91 -13.47
N PHE A 330 7.19 -6.83 -13.83
CA PHE A 330 8.59 -6.88 -13.37
C PHE A 330 9.58 -6.81 -14.54
N SER A 331 9.20 -6.09 -15.63
CA SER A 331 10.01 -5.92 -16.85
C SER A 331 10.19 -4.43 -17.19
N MET A 332 11.45 -3.97 -17.22
CA MET A 332 11.78 -2.62 -17.73
C MET A 332 11.52 -2.53 -19.23
N GLN A 333 11.87 -3.58 -19.98
CA GLN A 333 11.69 -3.62 -21.43
C GLN A 333 10.23 -3.48 -21.81
N TYR A 334 9.35 -4.17 -21.08
CA TYR A 334 7.90 -4.06 -21.29
C TYR A 334 7.37 -2.67 -20.91
N ALA A 335 7.83 -2.13 -19.77
CA ALA A 335 7.42 -0.79 -19.33
C ALA A 335 7.71 0.28 -20.40
N MET A 336 8.90 0.25 -20.99
CA MET A 336 9.29 1.18 -22.06
C MET A 336 8.48 0.98 -23.34
N ALA A 337 8.26 -0.30 -23.73
CA ALA A 337 7.51 -0.63 -24.93
C ALA A 337 6.04 -0.22 -24.81
N ALA A 338 5.38 -0.51 -23.69
CA ALA A 338 3.99 -0.15 -23.44
C ALA A 338 3.82 1.38 -23.40
N ALA A 339 4.68 2.09 -22.64
CA ALA A 339 4.62 3.54 -22.53
C ALA A 339 4.76 4.22 -23.89
N LEU A 340 5.71 3.78 -24.73
CA LEU A 340 5.94 4.37 -26.05
C LEU A 340 4.82 4.05 -27.04
N LEU A 341 4.36 2.80 -27.13
CA LEU A 341 3.34 2.38 -28.08
C LEU A 341 1.96 2.90 -27.73
N ASP A 342 1.56 2.76 -26.47
CA ASP A 342 0.18 3.02 -26.03
C ASP A 342 -0.01 4.46 -25.53
N GLY A 343 1.07 5.16 -25.15
CA GLY A 343 0.99 6.47 -24.51
C GLY A 343 0.45 6.43 -23.09
N HIS A 344 0.33 5.26 -22.51
CA HIS A 344 -0.10 5.04 -21.13
C HIS A 344 0.34 3.66 -20.63
N VAL A 345 0.38 3.49 -19.30
CA VAL A 345 0.56 2.20 -18.64
C VAL A 345 -0.56 2.06 -17.60
N ARG A 346 -1.53 1.17 -17.87
CA ARG A 346 -2.76 0.98 -17.09
C ARG A 346 -2.94 -0.49 -16.72
N LEU A 347 -3.99 -0.82 -15.96
CA LEU A 347 -4.30 -2.21 -15.61
C LEU A 347 -4.47 -3.09 -16.85
N SER A 348 -5.12 -2.60 -17.89
CA SER A 348 -5.28 -3.30 -19.18
C SER A 348 -3.96 -3.56 -19.92
N SER A 349 -2.87 -2.88 -19.57
CA SER A 349 -1.55 -3.15 -20.12
C SER A 349 -0.96 -4.48 -19.63
N PHE A 350 -1.48 -5.06 -18.51
CA PHE A 350 -0.92 -6.25 -17.88
C PHE A 350 -1.80 -7.49 -18.07
N THR A 351 -2.45 -7.61 -19.24
CA THR A 351 -3.01 -8.89 -19.72
C THR A 351 -1.96 -9.62 -20.54
N ASP A 352 -2.08 -10.94 -20.63
CA ASP A 352 -1.18 -11.77 -21.44
C ASP A 352 -1.20 -11.38 -22.92
N GLU A 353 -2.39 -11.04 -23.45
CA GLU A 353 -2.54 -10.56 -24.81
C GLU A 353 -1.80 -9.24 -25.04
N ALA A 354 -1.90 -8.28 -24.12
CA ALA A 354 -1.24 -6.99 -24.22
C ALA A 354 0.29 -7.15 -24.29
N VAL A 355 0.83 -8.06 -23.46
CA VAL A 355 2.27 -8.36 -23.44
C VAL A 355 2.73 -9.06 -24.71
N ARG A 356 1.92 -9.98 -25.26
CA ARG A 356 2.27 -10.79 -26.44
C ARG A 356 2.08 -10.08 -27.77
N ARG A 357 1.56 -8.86 -27.81
CA ARG A 357 1.41 -8.10 -29.07
C ARG A 357 2.73 -8.06 -29.85
N PRO A 358 2.73 -8.40 -31.17
CA PRO A 358 3.97 -8.43 -31.97
C PRO A 358 4.77 -7.12 -31.95
N ALA A 359 4.07 -5.98 -31.98
CA ALA A 359 4.69 -4.65 -31.91
C ALA A 359 5.43 -4.44 -30.56
N VAL A 360 4.82 -4.86 -29.45
CA VAL A 360 5.42 -4.81 -28.10
C VAL A 360 6.66 -5.68 -28.04
N GLN A 361 6.55 -6.96 -28.45
CA GLN A 361 7.66 -7.91 -28.47
C GLN A 361 8.82 -7.43 -29.38
N SER A 362 8.51 -6.78 -30.49
CA SER A 362 9.51 -6.18 -31.37
C SER A 362 10.23 -5.01 -30.69
N LEU A 363 9.47 -4.10 -30.06
CA LEU A 363 10.04 -2.93 -29.40
C LEU A 363 10.87 -3.27 -28.18
N MET A 364 10.43 -4.27 -27.38
CA MET A 364 11.23 -4.75 -26.24
C MET A 364 12.64 -5.19 -26.62
N ARG A 365 12.87 -5.72 -27.83
CA ARG A 365 14.20 -6.10 -28.31
C ARG A 365 15.14 -4.90 -28.50
N LYS A 366 14.60 -3.70 -28.64
CA LYS A 366 15.36 -2.45 -28.78
C LYS A 366 15.71 -1.82 -27.41
N VAL A 367 15.20 -2.38 -26.30
CA VAL A 367 15.41 -1.83 -24.97
C VAL A 367 16.54 -2.56 -24.26
N THR A 368 17.55 -1.82 -23.86
CA THR A 368 18.66 -2.27 -23.02
C THR A 368 18.67 -1.53 -21.68
N ARG A 369 19.29 -2.12 -20.67
CA ARG A 369 19.37 -1.51 -19.34
C ARG A 369 20.73 -1.71 -18.70
N ALA A 370 21.17 -0.75 -17.89
CA ALA A 370 22.40 -0.82 -17.11
C ALA A 370 22.21 -0.13 -15.74
N GLU A 371 23.00 -0.55 -14.76
CA GLU A 371 23.10 0.14 -13.47
C GLU A 371 24.45 0.86 -13.39
N ALA A 372 24.41 2.13 -12.99
CA ALA A 372 25.62 2.89 -12.72
C ALA A 372 26.24 2.47 -11.40
N GLU A 373 27.55 2.59 -11.29
CA GLU A 373 28.26 2.44 -10.03
C GLU A 373 27.90 3.57 -9.04
N GLY A 374 28.16 3.38 -7.75
CA GLY A 374 28.00 4.38 -6.72
C GLY A 374 26.89 4.08 -5.72
N ALA A 375 26.32 5.13 -5.13
CA ALA A 375 25.33 5.01 -4.05
C ALA A 375 23.97 4.51 -4.57
N PRO A 376 23.27 3.64 -3.81
CA PRO A 376 21.93 3.19 -4.16
C PRO A 376 20.84 4.26 -3.94
N THR A 377 21.16 5.38 -3.30
CA THR A 377 20.28 6.51 -3.03
C THR A 377 21.07 7.82 -3.14
N PRO A 378 20.42 8.96 -3.50
CA PRO A 378 19.01 9.07 -3.95
C PRO A 378 18.75 8.36 -5.27
N ARG A 379 17.52 7.91 -5.46
CA ARG A 379 17.12 7.18 -6.70
C ARG A 379 17.00 8.13 -7.89
N TRP A 380 17.53 7.70 -9.03
CA TRP A 380 17.39 8.36 -10.33
C TRP A 380 17.38 7.33 -11.46
N ASN A 381 16.85 7.75 -12.61
CA ASN A 381 16.93 6.99 -13.86
C ASN A 381 17.25 7.95 -15.00
N ARG A 382 17.93 7.44 -16.03
CA ARG A 382 18.16 8.15 -17.29
C ARG A 382 17.69 7.31 -18.46
N LEU A 383 17.01 7.95 -19.39
CA LEU A 383 16.60 7.42 -20.67
C LEU A 383 17.46 8.03 -21.79
N ASP A 384 18.03 7.21 -22.63
CA ASP A 384 18.71 7.58 -23.87
C ASP A 384 17.96 6.88 -25.01
N ILE A 385 17.24 7.65 -25.86
CA ILE A 385 16.42 7.14 -26.96
C ILE A 385 17.09 7.53 -28.28
N THR A 386 17.62 6.54 -29.00
CA THR A 386 18.22 6.74 -30.30
C THR A 386 17.14 6.63 -31.38
N LEU A 387 17.02 7.65 -32.21
CA LEU A 387 16.10 7.69 -33.35
C LEU A 387 16.70 7.01 -34.57
N ALA A 388 15.86 6.62 -35.53
CA ALA A 388 16.30 6.11 -36.85
C ALA A 388 17.15 7.12 -37.65
N SER A 389 17.00 8.44 -37.39
CA SER A 389 17.84 9.50 -37.93
C SER A 389 19.24 9.55 -37.33
N GLY A 390 19.54 8.80 -36.27
CA GLY A 390 20.78 8.88 -35.50
C GLY A 390 20.74 9.92 -34.36
N ALA A 391 19.73 10.79 -34.28
CA ALA A 391 19.59 11.71 -33.16
C ALA A 391 19.31 10.97 -31.86
N VAL A 392 19.75 11.50 -30.72
CA VAL A 392 19.55 10.92 -29.39
C VAL A 392 18.74 11.91 -28.53
N LEU A 393 17.62 11.45 -27.99
CA LEU A 393 16.85 12.14 -26.97
C LEU A 393 17.25 11.63 -25.60
N GLN A 394 17.52 12.54 -24.67
CA GLN A 394 17.92 12.17 -23.31
C GLN A 394 17.02 12.80 -22.27
N LYS A 395 16.70 12.06 -21.21
CA LYS A 395 16.01 12.59 -20.04
C LYS A 395 16.49 11.90 -18.77
N GLU A 396 16.89 12.70 -17.79
CA GLU A 396 17.18 12.21 -16.44
C GLU A 396 15.98 12.49 -15.54
N ILE A 397 15.52 11.48 -14.81
CA ILE A 397 14.33 11.52 -13.96
C ILE A 397 14.75 11.26 -12.50
N ARG A 398 14.69 12.28 -11.67
CA ARG A 398 14.98 12.22 -10.23
C ARG A 398 13.73 12.14 -9.40
N GLN A 399 12.72 12.92 -9.74
CA GLN A 399 11.42 12.90 -9.08
C GLN A 399 10.55 11.77 -9.64
N LEU A 400 9.67 11.27 -8.81
CA LEU A 400 8.74 10.19 -9.13
C LEU A 400 7.33 10.70 -8.90
N ARG A 401 6.50 10.71 -9.93
CA ARG A 401 5.08 11.08 -9.81
C ARG A 401 4.36 10.06 -8.93
N GLY A 402 3.58 10.58 -8.00
CA GLY A 402 2.92 9.80 -6.95
C GLY A 402 3.73 9.65 -5.68
N SER A 403 5.01 10.11 -5.64
CA SER A 403 5.77 10.16 -4.39
C SER A 403 5.29 11.28 -3.47
N SER A 404 5.70 11.27 -2.20
CA SER A 404 5.39 12.34 -1.25
C SER A 404 5.92 13.71 -1.70
N ALA A 405 7.06 13.75 -2.40
CA ALA A 405 7.64 14.98 -2.94
C ALA A 405 6.97 15.47 -4.24
N CYS A 406 6.25 14.60 -4.94
CA CYS A 406 5.52 14.90 -6.17
C CYS A 406 4.21 14.10 -6.21
N PRO A 407 3.25 14.41 -5.34
CA PRO A 407 2.01 13.64 -5.22
C PRO A 407 1.18 13.75 -6.50
N LEU A 408 0.38 12.72 -6.78
CA LEU A 408 -0.60 12.79 -7.85
C LEU A 408 -1.55 13.96 -7.61
N SER A 409 -1.96 14.66 -8.66
CA SER A 409 -3.10 15.58 -8.56
C SER A 409 -4.39 14.82 -8.24
N ASP A 410 -5.45 15.53 -7.85
CA ASP A 410 -6.74 14.86 -7.63
C ASP A 410 -7.33 14.32 -8.92
N GLU A 411 -7.05 14.97 -10.05
CA GLU A 411 -7.46 14.50 -11.38
C GLU A 411 -6.73 13.22 -11.75
N GLU A 412 -5.42 13.13 -11.46
CA GLU A 412 -4.64 11.90 -11.67
C GLU A 412 -5.11 10.76 -10.77
N LEU A 413 -5.43 11.06 -9.50
CA LEU A 413 -6.02 10.07 -8.59
C LEU A 413 -7.40 9.62 -9.06
N ARG A 414 -8.24 10.54 -9.53
CA ARG A 414 -9.55 10.23 -10.11
C ARG A 414 -9.42 9.39 -11.38
N ALA A 415 -8.42 9.68 -12.21
CA ALA A 415 -8.13 8.88 -13.39
C ALA A 415 -7.71 7.44 -13.02
N LYS A 416 -6.89 7.26 -11.97
CA LYS A 416 -6.55 5.95 -11.40
C LYS A 416 -7.79 5.23 -10.87
N TRP A 417 -8.63 5.92 -10.09
CA TRP A 417 -9.89 5.38 -9.56
C TRP A 417 -10.78 4.86 -10.70
N ARG A 418 -11.03 5.68 -11.71
CA ARG A 418 -11.85 5.30 -12.86
C ARG A 418 -11.25 4.16 -13.69
N ASP A 419 -9.91 4.07 -13.78
CA ASP A 419 -9.25 2.94 -14.44
C ASP A 419 -9.46 1.63 -13.65
N CYS A 420 -9.36 1.68 -12.33
CA CYS A 420 -9.66 0.55 -11.45
C CYS A 420 -11.12 0.09 -11.59
N LEU A 421 -12.07 1.02 -11.59
CA LEU A 421 -13.50 0.71 -11.74
C LEU A 421 -13.82 0.11 -13.11
N ARG A 422 -13.27 0.68 -14.19
CA ARG A 422 -13.43 0.14 -15.54
C ARG A 422 -12.89 -1.26 -15.64
N PHE A 423 -11.72 -1.52 -15.05
CA PHE A 423 -11.11 -2.85 -15.01
C PHE A 423 -11.94 -3.84 -14.16
N ALA A 424 -12.58 -3.38 -13.11
CA ALA A 424 -13.51 -4.16 -12.28
C ALA A 424 -14.87 -4.42 -12.95
N GLY A 425 -15.21 -3.73 -14.04
CA GLY A 425 -16.53 -3.80 -14.65
C GLY A 425 -17.62 -3.09 -13.84
N ALA A 426 -17.31 -1.91 -13.28
CA ALA A 426 -18.29 -1.11 -12.55
C ALA A 426 -19.39 -0.56 -13.48
N ALA A 427 -20.60 -0.45 -12.94
CA ALA A 427 -21.76 0.09 -13.66
C ALA A 427 -21.68 1.61 -13.85
N ASP A 428 -20.97 2.30 -12.97
CA ASP A 428 -20.78 3.75 -12.98
C ASP A 428 -19.33 4.13 -12.66
N ASP A 429 -19.01 5.44 -12.62
CA ASP A 429 -17.67 5.95 -12.37
C ASP A 429 -17.31 6.11 -10.88
N GLY A 430 -18.23 5.75 -9.98
CA GLY A 430 -18.03 5.75 -8.53
C GLY A 430 -17.76 7.13 -7.92
N ASP A 431 -18.13 8.21 -8.57
CA ASP A 431 -17.87 9.58 -8.11
C ASP A 431 -18.51 9.85 -6.73
N ALA A 432 -19.65 9.23 -6.41
CA ALA A 432 -20.29 9.37 -5.11
C ALA A 432 -19.41 8.86 -3.95
N PHE A 433 -18.70 7.74 -4.14
CA PHE A 433 -17.74 7.24 -3.17
C PHE A 433 -16.47 8.08 -3.14
N PHE A 434 -15.95 8.43 -4.33
CA PHE A 434 -14.75 9.25 -4.44
C PHE A 434 -14.88 10.55 -3.66
N GLU A 435 -15.96 11.32 -3.87
CA GLU A 435 -16.21 12.58 -3.19
C GLU A 435 -16.42 12.40 -1.67
N ALA A 436 -17.12 11.32 -1.27
CA ALA A 436 -17.30 11.02 0.15
C ALA A 436 -15.98 10.72 0.86
N ALA A 437 -15.09 9.96 0.21
CA ALA A 437 -13.77 9.63 0.76
C ALA A 437 -12.84 10.86 0.77
N MET A 438 -12.84 11.66 -0.30
CA MET A 438 -12.06 12.91 -0.37
C MET A 438 -12.54 13.98 0.61
N GLY A 439 -13.82 13.97 0.95
CA GLY A 439 -14.45 14.80 1.96
C GLY A 439 -14.51 14.18 3.36
N LEU A 440 -13.57 13.27 3.67
CA LEU A 440 -13.52 12.56 4.95
C LEU A 440 -13.61 13.54 6.14
N GLY A 441 -14.54 13.28 7.07
CA GLY A 441 -14.82 14.16 8.22
C GLY A 441 -15.92 13.57 9.09
N SER A 442 -16.98 14.31 9.37
CA SER A 442 -18.07 13.90 10.26
C SER A 442 -19.06 12.88 9.68
N MET A 443 -18.93 12.51 8.40
CA MET A 443 -19.79 11.49 7.81
C MET A 443 -19.48 10.12 8.44
N PRO A 444 -20.52 9.34 8.84
CA PRO A 444 -20.33 7.96 9.27
C PRO A 444 -19.67 7.13 8.17
N VAL A 445 -18.65 6.34 8.53
CA VAL A 445 -17.94 5.48 7.57
C VAL A 445 -18.89 4.51 6.89
N ARG A 446 -19.90 4.01 7.59
CA ARG A 446 -20.95 3.14 7.03
C ARG A 446 -21.66 3.80 5.85
N ASP A 447 -21.96 5.10 5.94
CA ASP A 447 -22.66 5.83 4.89
C ASP A 447 -21.74 6.12 3.70
N MET A 448 -20.46 6.37 3.94
CA MET A 448 -19.46 6.43 2.88
C MET A 448 -19.36 5.09 2.14
N MET A 449 -19.25 3.98 2.86
CA MET A 449 -19.12 2.64 2.26
C MET A 449 -20.35 2.16 1.49
N ARG A 450 -21.55 2.65 1.82
CA ARG A 450 -22.78 2.40 1.03
C ARG A 450 -22.77 3.06 -0.35
N ARG A 451 -21.84 4.00 -0.59
CA ARG A 451 -21.67 4.67 -1.90
C ARG A 451 -20.71 3.94 -2.83
N LEU A 452 -20.20 2.77 -2.43
CA LEU A 452 -19.41 1.94 -3.32
C LEU A 452 -20.22 1.61 -4.58
N PRO A 453 -19.61 1.72 -5.78
CA PRO A 453 -20.30 1.40 -7.02
C PRO A 453 -20.65 -0.08 -7.09
N ASP A 454 -21.80 -0.37 -7.69
CA ASP A 454 -22.17 -1.73 -8.02
C ASP A 454 -21.26 -2.26 -9.13
N LEU A 455 -20.81 -3.49 -8.97
CA LEU A 455 -20.01 -4.16 -9.97
C LEU A 455 -20.90 -5.17 -10.71
N VAL A 456 -20.87 -5.13 -12.03
CA VAL A 456 -21.58 -6.11 -12.88
C VAL A 456 -21.02 -7.50 -12.55
N THR A 457 -21.90 -8.44 -12.25
CA THR A 457 -21.53 -9.82 -11.93
C THR A 457 -20.95 -10.49 -13.16
N ALA A 458 -19.71 -10.80 -13.09
CA ALA A 458 -18.75 -11.38 -14.02
C ALA A 458 -17.98 -10.34 -14.86
N PRO A 459 -16.65 -10.24 -14.69
CA PRO A 459 -15.82 -9.62 -15.72
C PRO A 459 -15.96 -10.45 -17.01
N PRO A 460 -15.92 -9.81 -18.20
CA PRO A 460 -15.83 -10.56 -19.44
C PRO A 460 -14.66 -11.54 -19.36
N GLY A 461 -14.86 -12.78 -19.76
CA GLY A 461 -13.98 -13.90 -19.57
C GLY A 461 -12.50 -13.58 -19.80
N ARG A 462 -11.67 -13.95 -18.81
CA ARG A 462 -10.23 -14.12 -18.93
C ARG A 462 -9.91 -15.57 -19.25
#